data_eb062b7dbbb3b4a5af5c27c7351629a5
#
_entry.id   eb062b7dbbb3b4a5af5c27c7351629a5
#
_cell.length_a   1.000
_cell.length_b   1.000
_cell.length_c   1.000
_cell.angle_alpha   90.00
_cell.angle_beta   90.00
_cell.angle_gamma   90.00
#
_symmetry.space_group_name_H-M   'P 1'
#
loop_
_entity.id
_entity.type
_entity.pdbx_description
1 polymer ?
#
loop_
_entity_poly.entity_id
_entity_poly.type
_entity_poly.pdbx_seq_one_letter_code
_entity_poly.pdbx_strand_id
1 'polypeptide(L)'
;MNTPINEAHLSGPVIDCDAAAALMEPLTDLVIRAGAAILAVDRLAMKVEGKLDGSPVTEADLAADRIIGEGLARLVPAIPAISEERAHLARSPYRGCFFLIDPLDGTKEYVSGRDEFTVNLALVSNGRPLLGIIGAPALGLIWRGLVGQGAQRLTTSDGSAAEAATTIHTRRLPQPGKCWIAAVSRSHGDARTEAFIDGRPGATRLALGSAVKFGRVAEGAVDIYPRLAPTCEWDIAAGHAIVTAAGGKITDAQGAELRFGAGTKDFIVPEFIAWGDPAEAARA
;
A
#
# COMPACT_ATOMS: atom_id res chain seq x y z
N MET A 1 39.18 12.96 9.85
CA MET A 1 38.42 12.93 11.11
C MET A 1 36.97 12.69 10.69
N ASN A 2 36.48 11.45 10.88
CA ASN A 2 35.07 11.13 10.60
C ASN A 2 34.23 11.58 11.79
N THR A 3 33.43 12.62 11.60
CA THR A 3 32.42 12.99 12.59
C THR A 3 31.40 11.83 12.66
N PRO A 4 31.12 11.28 13.85
CA PRO A 4 30.11 10.22 13.95
C PRO A 4 28.76 10.80 13.55
N ILE A 5 28.10 10.17 12.57
CA ILE A 5 26.75 10.50 12.15
C ILE A 5 25.84 10.24 13.37
N ASN A 6 25.17 11.29 13.82
CA ASN A 6 24.29 11.23 14.98
C ASN A 6 23.11 10.29 14.66
N GLU A 7 23.08 9.10 15.24
CA GLU A 7 22.03 8.09 15.06
C GLU A 7 20.61 8.57 15.48
N ALA A 8 20.53 9.70 16.18
CA ALA A 8 19.28 10.28 16.67
C ALA A 8 18.31 10.73 15.56
N HIS A 9 18.78 10.88 14.32
CA HIS A 9 17.93 11.34 13.21
C HIS A 9 17.19 10.21 12.44
N LEU A 10 17.42 8.96 12.79
CA LEU A 10 16.82 7.79 12.12
C LEU A 10 15.73 7.09 12.93
N SER A 11 15.47 7.53 14.16
CA SER A 11 14.40 6.99 15.00
C SER A 11 13.26 8.01 15.14
N GLY A 12 12.12 7.73 14.51
CA GLY A 12 10.88 8.47 14.77
C GLY A 12 10.35 8.19 16.18
N PRO A 13 9.42 9.02 16.69
CA PRO A 13 8.78 8.79 17.97
C PRO A 13 8.03 7.45 17.96
N VAL A 14 7.82 6.87 19.12
CA VAL A 14 6.91 5.74 19.28
C VAL A 14 5.48 6.31 19.35
N ILE A 15 4.60 5.82 18.49
CA ILE A 15 3.18 6.18 18.49
C ILE A 15 2.38 4.96 18.94
N ASP A 16 1.49 5.15 19.92
CA ASP A 16 0.52 4.15 20.32
C ASP A 16 -0.70 4.10 19.40
N CYS A 17 -1.59 3.15 19.64
CA CYS A 17 -2.80 2.94 18.84
C CYS A 17 -3.75 4.14 18.87
N ASP A 18 -3.87 4.83 20.01
CA ASP A 18 -4.81 5.96 20.16
C ASP A 18 -4.31 7.18 19.39
N ALA A 19 -3.01 7.47 19.48
CA ALA A 19 -2.39 8.52 18.67
C ALA A 19 -2.47 8.22 17.17
N ALA A 20 -2.28 6.96 16.77
CA ALA A 20 -2.46 6.53 15.38
C ALA A 20 -3.93 6.66 14.93
N ALA A 21 -4.90 6.34 15.79
CA ALA A 21 -6.33 6.49 15.49
C ALA A 21 -6.70 7.97 15.25
N ALA A 22 -6.15 8.89 16.03
CA ALA A 22 -6.37 10.33 15.83
C ALA A 22 -5.85 10.86 14.50
N LEU A 23 -4.91 10.17 13.86
CA LEU A 23 -4.38 10.51 12.55
C LEU A 23 -5.23 9.98 11.39
N MET A 24 -6.15 9.04 11.61
CA MET A 24 -6.88 8.36 10.52
C MET A 24 -7.62 9.35 9.62
N GLU A 25 -8.43 10.24 10.19
CA GLU A 25 -9.21 11.20 9.38
C GLU A 25 -8.33 12.25 8.68
N PRO A 26 -7.36 12.92 9.37
CA PRO A 26 -6.47 13.85 8.69
C PRO A 26 -5.65 13.22 7.55
N LEU A 27 -5.18 11.97 7.73
CA LEU A 27 -4.42 11.26 6.70
C LEU A 27 -5.33 10.81 5.54
N THR A 28 -6.59 10.42 5.84
CA THR A 28 -7.58 10.12 4.79
C THR A 28 -7.85 11.35 3.92
N ASP A 29 -8.00 12.54 4.52
CA ASP A 29 -8.15 13.80 3.78
C ASP A 29 -6.94 14.09 2.87
N LEU A 30 -5.72 13.83 3.35
CA LEU A 30 -4.53 13.98 2.51
C LEU A 30 -4.56 13.07 1.28
N VAL A 31 -4.95 11.81 1.45
CA VAL A 31 -5.07 10.83 0.35
C VAL A 31 -6.17 11.25 -0.64
N ILE A 32 -7.31 11.74 -0.16
CA ILE A 32 -8.38 12.28 -1.01
C ILE A 32 -7.87 13.45 -1.85
N ARG A 33 -7.22 14.42 -1.23
CA ARG A 33 -6.68 15.61 -1.91
C ARG A 33 -5.58 15.26 -2.91
N ALA A 34 -4.71 14.30 -2.59
CA ALA A 34 -3.72 13.78 -3.52
C ALA A 34 -4.40 13.12 -4.73
N GLY A 35 -5.41 12.28 -4.49
CA GLY A 35 -6.21 11.65 -5.53
C GLY A 35 -6.92 12.68 -6.43
N ALA A 36 -7.49 13.73 -5.87
CA ALA A 36 -8.11 14.81 -6.62
C ALA A 36 -7.09 15.55 -7.51
N ALA A 37 -5.88 15.76 -7.01
CA ALA A 37 -4.81 16.39 -7.80
C ALA A 37 -4.36 15.52 -8.97
N ILE A 38 -4.28 14.18 -8.78
CA ILE A 38 -4.01 13.23 -9.86
C ILE A 38 -5.09 13.31 -10.95
N LEU A 39 -6.37 13.32 -10.55
CA LEU A 39 -7.50 13.39 -11.49
C LEU A 39 -7.55 14.72 -12.25
N ALA A 40 -7.02 15.80 -11.68
CA ALA A 40 -7.00 17.12 -12.30
C ALA A 40 -5.93 17.26 -13.41
N VAL A 41 -4.96 16.35 -13.49
CA VAL A 41 -3.94 16.35 -14.54
C VAL A 41 -4.54 15.84 -15.85
N ASP A 42 -4.36 16.61 -16.92
CA ASP A 42 -4.76 16.17 -18.27
C ASP A 42 -3.82 15.06 -18.77
N ARG A 43 -4.32 13.83 -18.72
CA ARG A 43 -3.56 12.62 -19.14
C ARG A 43 -3.11 12.67 -20.60
N LEU A 44 -3.78 13.42 -21.46
CA LEU A 44 -3.43 13.54 -22.88
C LEU A 44 -2.33 14.56 -23.14
N ALA A 45 -2.21 15.57 -22.28
CA ALA A 45 -1.23 16.66 -22.41
C ALA A 45 -0.03 16.52 -21.46
N MET A 46 -0.07 15.58 -20.48
CA MET A 46 0.99 15.44 -19.48
C MET A 46 2.33 15.00 -20.08
N LYS A 47 3.41 15.46 -19.49
CA LYS A 47 4.75 14.93 -19.75
C LYS A 47 4.99 13.67 -18.94
N VAL A 48 5.56 12.67 -19.61
CA VAL A 48 6.02 11.43 -18.98
C VAL A 48 7.54 11.42 -19.03
N GLU A 49 8.17 11.39 -17.86
CA GLU A 49 9.62 11.29 -17.75
C GLU A 49 10.00 9.88 -17.28
N GLY A 50 11.18 9.40 -17.66
CA GLY A 50 11.70 8.13 -17.21
C GLY A 50 12.57 8.32 -15.97
N LYS A 51 12.32 7.56 -14.89
CA LYS A 51 13.23 7.48 -13.75
C LYS A 51 14.51 6.69 -14.13
N LEU A 52 15.52 6.71 -13.29
CA LEU A 52 16.79 5.99 -13.52
C LEU A 52 16.61 4.46 -13.65
N ASP A 53 15.57 3.91 -13.04
CA ASP A 53 15.20 2.50 -13.11
C ASP A 53 14.30 2.16 -14.32
N GLY A 54 13.98 3.17 -15.16
CA GLY A 54 13.12 3.04 -16.33
C GLY A 54 11.62 3.09 -16.05
N SER A 55 11.20 3.27 -14.81
CA SER A 55 9.78 3.50 -14.47
C SER A 55 9.34 4.90 -14.91
N PRO A 56 8.07 5.10 -15.32
CA PRO A 56 7.56 6.42 -15.65
C PRO A 56 7.30 7.23 -14.39
N VAL A 57 7.50 8.55 -14.48
CA VAL A 57 7.00 9.53 -13.51
C VAL A 57 6.27 10.64 -14.27
N THR A 58 5.19 11.12 -13.71
CA THR A 58 4.35 12.17 -14.32
C THR A 58 4.16 13.37 -13.39
N GLU A 59 3.61 14.44 -13.91
CA GLU A 59 3.21 15.60 -13.12
C GLU A 59 2.19 15.22 -12.03
N ALA A 60 1.42 14.14 -12.23
CA ALA A 60 0.45 13.65 -11.26
C ALA A 60 1.13 13.04 -10.03
N ASP A 61 2.19 12.22 -10.23
CA ASP A 61 3.01 11.66 -9.15
C ASP A 61 3.57 12.79 -8.26
N LEU A 62 4.18 13.80 -8.89
CA LEU A 62 4.81 14.91 -8.19
C LEU A 62 3.79 15.83 -7.48
N ALA A 63 2.61 16.02 -8.05
CA ALA A 63 1.55 16.80 -7.41
C ALA A 63 1.01 16.10 -6.17
N ALA A 64 0.78 14.79 -6.25
CA ALA A 64 0.35 13.98 -5.12
C ALA A 64 1.43 13.91 -4.02
N ASP A 65 2.70 13.67 -4.38
CA ASP A 65 3.83 13.65 -3.45
C ASP A 65 3.95 14.95 -2.66
N ARG A 66 3.81 16.09 -3.33
CA ARG A 66 3.87 17.39 -2.69
C ARG A 66 2.74 17.58 -1.67
N ILE A 67 1.49 17.26 -2.04
CA ILE A 67 0.33 17.39 -1.14
C ILE A 67 0.51 16.56 0.11
N ILE A 68 0.90 15.29 -0.04
CA ILE A 68 1.10 14.37 1.08
C ILE A 68 2.27 14.84 1.93
N GLY A 69 3.42 15.15 1.32
CA GLY A 69 4.62 15.58 2.03
C GLY A 69 4.42 16.87 2.84
N GLU A 70 3.80 17.91 2.25
CA GLU A 70 3.47 19.15 2.96
C GLU A 70 2.42 18.92 4.05
N GLY A 71 1.46 18.03 3.82
CA GLY A 71 0.44 17.66 4.81
C GLY A 71 1.05 16.99 6.03
N LEU A 72 1.89 15.98 5.83
CA LEU A 72 2.60 15.27 6.90
C LEU A 72 3.54 16.19 7.68
N ALA A 73 4.26 17.08 7.00
CA ALA A 73 5.14 18.07 7.64
C ALA A 73 4.36 19.03 8.58
N ARG A 74 3.09 19.30 8.29
CA ARG A 74 2.22 20.11 9.17
C ARG A 74 1.58 19.30 10.29
N LEU A 75 1.11 18.08 9.99
CA LEU A 75 0.39 17.24 10.95
C LEU A 75 1.31 16.59 11.98
N VAL A 76 2.44 16.05 11.52
CA VAL A 76 3.32 15.19 12.32
C VAL A 76 4.81 15.42 11.95
N PRO A 77 5.34 16.63 12.11
CA PRO A 77 6.68 17.01 11.67
C PRO A 77 7.83 16.17 12.27
N ALA A 78 7.56 15.50 13.39
CA ALA A 78 8.54 14.66 14.07
C ALA A 78 8.65 13.24 13.46
N ILE A 79 7.73 12.84 12.56
CA ILE A 79 7.73 11.52 11.98
C ILE A 79 8.33 11.58 10.57
N PRO A 80 9.44 10.86 10.30
CA PRO A 80 10.03 10.81 8.96
C PRO A 80 9.05 10.26 7.92
N ALA A 81 9.09 10.81 6.70
CA ALA A 81 8.30 10.35 5.57
C ALA A 81 9.21 9.95 4.41
N ILE A 82 9.04 8.72 3.94
CA ILE A 82 9.75 8.12 2.82
C ILE A 82 8.74 7.96 1.70
N SER A 83 8.96 8.68 0.61
CA SER A 83 8.15 8.61 -0.60
C SER A 83 8.95 7.97 -1.73
N GLU A 84 8.30 7.20 -2.59
CA GLU A 84 8.90 6.67 -3.81
C GLU A 84 9.64 7.74 -4.59
N GLU A 85 9.04 8.94 -4.75
CA GLU A 85 9.60 10.04 -5.55
C GLU A 85 10.86 10.66 -4.94
N ARG A 86 11.10 10.43 -3.64
CA ARG A 86 12.22 10.95 -2.86
C ARG A 86 13.03 9.86 -2.17
N ALA A 87 12.81 8.59 -2.49
CA ALA A 87 13.46 7.45 -1.85
C ALA A 87 15.00 7.49 -1.96
N HIS A 88 15.53 8.07 -3.04
CA HIS A 88 16.98 8.27 -3.23
C HIS A 88 17.63 9.17 -2.15
N LEU A 89 16.84 9.97 -1.44
CA LEU A 89 17.29 10.81 -0.31
C LEU A 89 17.20 10.06 1.03
N ALA A 90 16.49 8.94 1.07
CA ALA A 90 16.27 8.20 2.29
C ALA A 90 17.53 7.43 2.73
N ARG A 91 17.76 7.38 4.04
CA ARG A 91 18.87 6.65 4.65
C ARG A 91 18.30 5.57 5.58
N SER A 92 18.45 4.34 5.16
CA SER A 92 18.06 3.17 5.96
C SER A 92 19.20 2.75 6.92
N PRO A 93 18.94 2.09 8.07
CA PRO A 93 17.64 1.61 8.54
C PRO A 93 16.83 2.68 9.27
N TYR A 94 15.51 2.60 9.14
CA TYR A 94 14.58 3.41 9.93
C TYR A 94 14.09 2.62 11.15
N ARG A 95 14.08 3.29 12.32
CA ARG A 95 13.60 2.73 13.58
C ARG A 95 12.49 3.61 14.15
N GLY A 96 11.63 3.04 15.00
CA GLY A 96 10.47 3.76 15.54
C GLY A 96 9.36 3.92 14.50
N CYS A 97 8.71 5.09 14.45
CA CYS A 97 7.65 5.39 13.49
C CYS A 97 8.18 6.16 12.28
N PHE A 98 7.69 5.81 11.09
CA PHE A 98 7.92 6.52 9.84
C PHE A 98 6.77 6.25 8.87
N PHE A 99 6.59 7.14 7.90
CA PHE A 99 5.64 6.93 6.82
C PHE A 99 6.31 6.31 5.59
N LEU A 100 5.59 5.42 4.92
CA LEU A 100 5.86 4.94 3.57
C LEU A 100 4.76 5.43 2.65
N ILE A 101 5.14 6.03 1.52
CA ILE A 101 4.23 6.70 0.61
C ILE A 101 4.54 6.27 -0.82
N ASP A 102 3.52 5.80 -1.51
CA ASP A 102 3.50 5.76 -2.96
C ASP A 102 2.44 6.77 -3.45
N PRO A 103 2.87 7.90 -4.00
CA PRO A 103 1.95 8.95 -4.41
C PRO A 103 1.05 8.57 -5.57
N LEU A 104 1.52 7.69 -6.46
CA LEU A 104 0.75 7.15 -7.59
C LEU A 104 1.25 5.73 -7.96
N ASP A 105 0.81 4.72 -7.20
CA ASP A 105 1.03 3.32 -7.60
C ASP A 105 0.21 2.98 -8.84
N GLY A 106 0.87 2.38 -9.82
CA GLY A 106 0.28 2.08 -11.11
C GLY A 106 0.40 3.21 -12.12
N THR A 107 1.52 3.91 -12.16
CA THR A 107 1.79 4.96 -13.16
C THR A 107 1.62 4.45 -14.59
N LYS A 108 1.96 3.18 -14.86
CA LYS A 108 1.72 2.53 -16.18
C LYS A 108 0.24 2.42 -16.51
N GLU A 109 -0.58 2.03 -15.55
CA GLU A 109 -2.04 1.98 -15.66
C GLU A 109 -2.59 3.38 -15.92
N TYR A 110 -2.13 4.37 -15.14
CA TYR A 110 -2.53 5.76 -15.28
C TYR A 110 -2.21 6.32 -16.67
N VAL A 111 -0.97 6.18 -17.14
CA VAL A 111 -0.52 6.63 -18.47
C VAL A 111 -1.27 5.91 -19.60
N SER A 112 -1.65 4.64 -19.39
CA SER A 112 -2.44 3.85 -20.36
C SER A 112 -3.94 4.17 -20.34
N GLY A 113 -4.39 5.17 -19.58
CA GLY A 113 -5.80 5.58 -19.52
C GLY A 113 -6.68 4.65 -18.68
N ARG A 114 -6.10 3.79 -17.83
CA ARG A 114 -6.84 2.91 -16.93
C ARG A 114 -7.14 3.61 -15.60
N ASP A 115 -8.15 3.10 -14.90
CA ASP A 115 -8.64 3.68 -13.64
C ASP A 115 -8.11 2.96 -12.39
N GLU A 116 -7.36 1.86 -12.57
CA GLU A 116 -6.82 1.04 -11.48
C GLU A 116 -5.41 1.54 -11.07
N PHE A 117 -5.34 2.76 -10.55
CA PHE A 117 -4.15 3.33 -9.91
C PHE A 117 -4.52 3.83 -8.52
N THR A 118 -3.54 3.90 -7.61
CA THR A 118 -3.82 4.22 -6.21
C THR A 118 -2.82 5.20 -5.61
N VAL A 119 -3.25 5.88 -4.54
CA VAL A 119 -2.40 6.62 -3.60
C VAL A 119 -2.26 5.75 -2.35
N ASN A 120 -1.04 5.38 -1.98
CA ASN A 120 -0.78 4.52 -0.84
C ASN A 120 -0.06 5.32 0.25
N LEU A 121 -0.61 5.31 1.46
CA LEU A 121 -0.03 5.95 2.65
C LEU A 121 -0.05 4.99 3.83
N ALA A 122 1.11 4.70 4.41
CA ALA A 122 1.24 3.83 5.58
C ALA A 122 2.04 4.50 6.69
N LEU A 123 1.59 4.32 7.93
CA LEU A 123 2.39 4.54 9.13
C LEU A 123 2.97 3.20 9.59
N VAL A 124 4.29 3.12 9.60
CA VAL A 124 5.03 1.96 10.12
C VAL A 124 5.50 2.26 11.53
N SER A 125 5.35 1.32 12.44
CA SER A 125 5.86 1.39 13.81
C SER A 125 6.71 0.16 14.12
N ASN A 126 7.95 0.38 14.50
CA ASN A 126 8.90 -0.69 14.84
C ASN A 126 9.00 -1.79 13.75
N GLY A 127 9.04 -1.36 12.50
CA GLY A 127 9.14 -2.24 11.32
C GLY A 127 7.86 -2.99 10.97
N ARG A 128 6.71 -2.62 11.53
CA ARG A 128 5.39 -3.19 11.22
C ARG A 128 4.42 -2.10 10.78
N PRO A 129 3.73 -2.25 9.64
CA PRO A 129 2.68 -1.34 9.25
C PRO A 129 1.55 -1.34 10.29
N LEU A 130 1.28 -0.18 10.87
CA LEU A 130 0.29 0.02 11.93
C LEU A 130 -1.01 0.58 11.36
N LEU A 131 -0.92 1.62 10.52
CA LEU A 131 -2.05 2.26 9.85
C LEU A 131 -1.79 2.28 8.35
N GLY A 132 -2.83 2.03 7.56
CA GLY A 132 -2.76 2.08 6.10
C GLY A 132 -3.98 2.74 5.49
N ILE A 133 -3.76 3.50 4.42
CA ILE A 133 -4.81 4.11 3.61
C ILE A 133 -4.42 3.90 2.14
N ILE A 134 -5.35 3.36 1.36
CA ILE A 134 -5.27 3.22 -0.10
C ILE A 134 -6.44 3.96 -0.70
N GLY A 135 -6.16 5.02 -1.44
CA GLY A 135 -7.15 5.73 -2.24
C GLY A 135 -7.07 5.29 -3.70
N ALA A 136 -8.19 4.90 -4.31
CA ALA A 136 -8.33 4.63 -5.74
C ALA A 136 -9.23 5.71 -6.35
N PRO A 137 -8.68 6.88 -6.70
CA PRO A 137 -9.46 8.08 -6.96
C PRO A 137 -10.38 7.95 -8.17
N ALA A 138 -9.94 7.28 -9.23
CA ALA A 138 -10.77 7.07 -10.42
C ALA A 138 -11.89 6.03 -10.21
N LEU A 139 -11.76 5.18 -9.18
CA LEU A 139 -12.79 4.23 -8.78
C LEU A 139 -13.73 4.80 -7.71
N GLY A 140 -13.45 5.98 -7.16
CA GLY A 140 -14.19 6.58 -6.06
C GLY A 140 -14.14 5.74 -4.78
N LEU A 141 -13.02 5.06 -4.51
CA LEU A 141 -12.88 4.13 -3.38
C LEU A 141 -11.69 4.47 -2.50
N ILE A 142 -11.88 4.29 -1.21
CA ILE A 142 -10.81 4.32 -0.21
C ILE A 142 -10.93 3.10 0.68
N TRP A 143 -9.82 2.40 0.91
CA TRP A 143 -9.67 1.41 1.96
C TRP A 143 -8.72 1.96 3.00
N ARG A 144 -9.09 1.84 4.27
CA ARG A 144 -8.25 2.26 5.39
C ARG A 144 -8.33 1.26 6.54
N GLY A 145 -7.26 1.15 7.32
CA GLY A 145 -7.22 0.24 8.44
C GLY A 145 -6.19 0.64 9.49
N LEU A 146 -6.53 0.36 10.74
CA LEU A 146 -5.64 0.48 11.89
C LEU A 146 -5.59 -0.88 12.58
N VAL A 147 -4.42 -1.46 12.64
CA VAL A 147 -4.20 -2.79 13.23
C VAL A 147 -4.65 -2.77 14.69
N GLY A 148 -5.54 -3.71 15.05
CA GLY A 148 -6.18 -3.78 16.36
C GLY A 148 -7.49 -3.01 16.49
N GLN A 149 -7.85 -2.13 15.53
CA GLN A 149 -9.12 -1.38 15.56
C GLN A 149 -10.06 -1.69 14.38
N GLY A 150 -9.56 -2.39 13.35
CA GLY A 150 -10.36 -2.81 12.21
C GLY A 150 -10.09 -2.01 10.94
N ALA A 151 -10.82 -2.37 9.88
CA ALA A 151 -10.70 -1.77 8.56
C ALA A 151 -12.05 -1.28 8.02
N GLN A 152 -12.00 -0.29 7.14
CA GLN A 152 -13.15 0.36 6.55
C GLN A 152 -12.94 0.59 5.06
N ARG A 153 -14.05 0.57 4.31
CA ARG A 153 -14.14 1.08 2.95
C ARG A 153 -15.04 2.32 2.92
N LEU A 154 -14.58 3.33 2.23
CA LEU A 154 -15.34 4.57 1.98
C LEU A 154 -15.53 4.72 0.48
N THR A 155 -16.60 5.43 0.10
CA THR A 155 -16.82 5.92 -1.26
C THR A 155 -16.57 7.41 -1.31
N THR A 156 -16.06 7.90 -2.43
CA THR A 156 -15.86 9.32 -2.70
C THR A 156 -16.49 9.63 -4.05
N SER A 157 -17.05 10.81 -4.20
CA SER A 157 -17.52 11.34 -5.47
C SER A 157 -16.70 12.56 -5.86
N ASP A 158 -16.16 12.58 -7.07
CA ASP A 158 -15.44 13.71 -7.68
C ASP A 158 -14.31 14.32 -6.83
N GLY A 159 -13.59 13.47 -6.08
CA GLY A 159 -12.51 13.94 -5.20
C GLY A 159 -12.97 14.71 -3.96
N SER A 160 -14.26 14.63 -3.62
CA SER A 160 -14.84 15.25 -2.43
C SER A 160 -14.68 14.38 -1.19
N ALA A 161 -15.06 14.93 -0.02
CA ALA A 161 -15.03 14.22 1.25
C ALA A 161 -15.71 12.85 1.16
N ALA A 162 -15.15 11.87 1.88
CA ALA A 162 -15.66 10.52 1.88
C ALA A 162 -17.10 10.46 2.43
N GLU A 163 -17.95 9.69 1.77
CA GLU A 163 -19.26 9.30 2.27
C GLU A 163 -19.14 8.31 3.44
N ALA A 164 -20.27 7.81 3.92
CA ALA A 164 -20.29 6.92 5.09
C ALA A 164 -19.33 5.73 4.96
N ALA A 165 -18.54 5.51 6.01
CA ALA A 165 -17.60 4.39 6.08
C ALA A 165 -18.35 3.08 6.36
N THR A 166 -18.00 2.04 5.63
CA THR A 166 -18.47 0.67 5.85
C THR A 166 -17.35 -0.17 6.43
N THR A 167 -17.59 -0.82 7.58
CA THR A 167 -16.65 -1.79 8.14
C THR A 167 -16.48 -2.97 7.19
N ILE A 168 -15.24 -3.39 6.97
CA ILE A 168 -14.90 -4.50 6.09
C ILE A 168 -14.09 -5.56 6.83
N HIS A 169 -14.24 -6.80 6.37
CA HIS A 169 -13.50 -7.95 6.87
C HIS A 169 -13.03 -8.81 5.71
N THR A 170 -11.87 -9.43 5.88
CA THR A 170 -11.45 -10.50 4.99
C THR A 170 -12.41 -11.68 5.10
N ARG A 171 -12.44 -12.53 4.10
CA ARG A 171 -13.23 -13.77 4.18
C ARG A 171 -12.34 -14.95 4.51
N ARG A 172 -12.91 -15.89 5.26
CA ARG A 172 -12.30 -17.20 5.46
C ARG A 172 -12.32 -17.98 4.16
N LEU A 173 -11.49 -19.01 4.10
CA LEU A 173 -11.38 -19.92 2.97
C LEU A 173 -12.71 -20.23 2.31
N PRO A 174 -12.70 -20.42 0.97
CA PRO A 174 -13.89 -20.91 0.27
C PRO A 174 -14.42 -22.14 0.97
N GLN A 175 -15.73 -22.18 1.20
CA GLN A 175 -16.40 -23.35 1.72
C GLN A 175 -16.14 -24.56 0.81
N PRO A 176 -16.16 -25.79 1.30
CA PRO A 176 -15.98 -26.98 0.49
C PRO A 176 -16.79 -26.92 -0.80
N GLY A 177 -16.12 -27.10 -1.95
CA GLY A 177 -16.75 -27.00 -3.28
C GLY A 177 -16.75 -25.62 -3.93
N LYS A 178 -16.25 -24.55 -3.25
CA LYS A 178 -15.99 -23.24 -3.88
C LYS A 178 -14.53 -23.12 -4.29
N CYS A 179 -14.30 -22.45 -5.43
CA CYS A 179 -12.96 -22.18 -5.94
C CYS A 179 -12.33 -20.98 -5.24
N TRP A 180 -11.01 -21.00 -5.10
CA TRP A 180 -10.22 -19.84 -4.72
C TRP A 180 -10.33 -18.71 -5.75
N ILE A 181 -10.35 -17.47 -5.28
CA ILE A 181 -10.18 -16.28 -6.12
C ILE A 181 -8.87 -15.62 -5.73
N ALA A 182 -7.91 -15.63 -6.66
CA ALA A 182 -6.63 -14.96 -6.49
C ALA A 182 -6.63 -13.62 -7.23
N ALA A 183 -6.32 -12.53 -6.52
CA ALA A 183 -5.98 -11.28 -7.17
C ALA A 183 -4.57 -11.41 -7.80
N VAL A 184 -4.44 -10.99 -9.05
CA VAL A 184 -3.16 -11.01 -9.78
C VAL A 184 -2.86 -9.63 -10.36
N SER A 185 -1.56 -9.32 -10.50
CA SER A 185 -1.15 -8.09 -11.18
C SER A 185 -1.50 -8.18 -12.66
N ARG A 186 -2.13 -7.13 -13.19
CA ARG A 186 -2.43 -7.02 -14.62
C ARG A 186 -1.16 -6.84 -15.46
N SER A 187 -0.20 -6.09 -14.96
CA SER A 187 0.97 -5.61 -15.70
C SER A 187 2.27 -6.33 -15.33
N HIS A 188 2.31 -7.05 -14.20
CA HIS A 188 3.51 -7.69 -13.66
C HIS A 188 3.21 -9.14 -13.27
N GLY A 189 2.96 -9.98 -14.27
CA GLY A 189 2.85 -11.43 -14.06
C GLY A 189 4.24 -12.07 -13.92
N ASP A 190 4.36 -13.10 -13.08
CA ASP A 190 5.56 -13.92 -12.96
C ASP A 190 5.21 -15.41 -12.82
N ALA A 191 6.11 -16.27 -13.31
CA ALA A 191 5.88 -17.70 -13.37
C ALA A 191 5.74 -18.36 -11.98
N ARG A 192 6.40 -17.81 -10.94
CA ARG A 192 6.32 -18.35 -9.58
C ARG A 192 4.94 -18.08 -8.97
N THR A 193 4.42 -16.88 -9.17
CA THR A 193 3.05 -16.50 -8.75
C THR A 193 2.02 -17.38 -9.47
N GLU A 194 2.16 -17.60 -10.77
CA GLU A 194 1.24 -18.45 -11.53
C GLU A 194 1.29 -19.91 -11.02
N ALA A 195 2.48 -20.49 -10.84
CA ALA A 195 2.63 -21.83 -10.29
C ALA A 195 2.04 -21.98 -8.88
N PHE A 196 2.19 -20.94 -8.03
CA PHE A 196 1.60 -20.92 -6.71
C PHE A 196 0.05 -20.96 -6.75
N ILE A 197 -0.56 -20.25 -7.71
CA ILE A 197 -2.01 -20.26 -7.89
C ILE A 197 -2.47 -21.59 -8.48
N ASP A 198 -1.75 -22.15 -9.46
CA ASP A 198 -2.05 -23.42 -10.09
C ASP A 198 -2.00 -24.61 -9.11
N GLY A 199 -1.22 -24.50 -8.04
CA GLY A 199 -1.23 -25.44 -6.91
C GLY A 199 -2.55 -25.47 -6.13
N ARG A 200 -3.52 -24.60 -6.43
CA ARG A 200 -4.87 -24.53 -5.81
C ARG A 200 -5.94 -24.91 -6.82
N PRO A 201 -6.40 -26.18 -6.82
CA PRO A 201 -7.33 -26.67 -7.82
C PRO A 201 -8.58 -25.81 -7.98
N GLY A 202 -8.90 -25.40 -9.21
CA GLY A 202 -10.05 -24.57 -9.54
C GLY A 202 -9.91 -23.10 -9.19
N ALA A 203 -8.72 -22.63 -8.80
CA ALA A 203 -8.50 -21.21 -8.52
C ALA A 203 -8.75 -20.34 -9.75
N THR A 204 -9.52 -19.28 -9.56
CA THR A 204 -9.77 -18.25 -10.57
C THR A 204 -8.88 -17.04 -10.32
N ARG A 205 -8.56 -16.32 -11.40
CA ARG A 205 -7.72 -15.14 -11.35
C ARG A 205 -8.54 -13.88 -11.59
N LEU A 206 -8.42 -12.91 -10.70
CA LEU A 206 -8.96 -11.56 -10.89
C LEU A 206 -7.79 -10.61 -11.16
N ALA A 207 -7.61 -10.23 -12.43
CA ALA A 207 -6.56 -9.30 -12.82
C ALA A 207 -6.94 -7.86 -12.47
N LEU A 208 -6.14 -7.24 -11.58
CA LEU A 208 -6.34 -5.87 -11.09
C LEU A 208 -5.02 -5.08 -11.14
N GLY A 209 -5.12 -3.76 -11.30
CA GLY A 209 -3.98 -2.85 -11.19
C GLY A 209 -3.65 -2.50 -9.74
N SER A 210 -2.42 -2.03 -9.49
CA SER A 210 -2.01 -1.31 -8.31
C SER A 210 -2.38 -1.98 -6.96
N ALA A 211 -2.42 -1.21 -5.89
CA ALA A 211 -2.79 -1.65 -4.55
C ALA A 211 -4.30 -1.94 -4.36
N VAL A 212 -5.15 -1.74 -5.40
CA VAL A 212 -6.56 -2.17 -5.40
C VAL A 212 -6.71 -3.63 -4.96
N LYS A 213 -5.74 -4.49 -5.32
CA LYS A 213 -5.71 -5.90 -4.93
C LYS A 213 -5.78 -6.13 -3.43
N PHE A 214 -5.09 -5.32 -2.63
CA PHE A 214 -5.16 -5.38 -1.16
C PHE A 214 -6.54 -4.99 -0.64
N GLY A 215 -7.14 -3.94 -1.20
CA GLY A 215 -8.50 -3.54 -0.87
C GLY A 215 -9.50 -4.67 -1.11
N ARG A 216 -9.36 -5.40 -2.24
CA ARG A 216 -10.23 -6.53 -2.57
C ARG A 216 -10.04 -7.73 -1.64
N VAL A 217 -8.83 -7.99 -1.14
CA VAL A 217 -8.60 -8.99 -0.08
C VAL A 217 -9.25 -8.52 1.22
N ALA A 218 -9.03 -7.26 1.63
CA ALA A 218 -9.51 -6.72 2.90
C ALA A 218 -11.05 -6.69 3.01
N GLU A 219 -11.76 -6.46 1.89
CA GLU A 219 -13.24 -6.48 1.86
C GLU A 219 -13.83 -7.88 1.58
N GLY A 220 -12.99 -8.92 1.50
CA GLY A 220 -13.44 -10.29 1.27
C GLY A 220 -13.91 -10.58 -0.15
N ALA A 221 -13.59 -9.73 -1.13
CA ALA A 221 -13.94 -9.96 -2.55
C ALA A 221 -13.06 -11.02 -3.19
N VAL A 222 -11.81 -11.17 -2.75
CA VAL A 222 -10.86 -12.21 -3.16
C VAL A 222 -10.26 -12.92 -1.95
N ASP A 223 -9.71 -14.12 -2.15
CA ASP A 223 -9.16 -14.94 -1.07
C ASP A 223 -7.70 -14.67 -0.78
N ILE A 224 -6.92 -14.45 -1.86
CA ILE A 224 -5.48 -14.27 -1.77
C ILE A 224 -4.99 -13.25 -2.80
N TYR A 225 -3.85 -12.61 -2.46
CA TYR A 225 -3.05 -11.86 -3.43
C TYR A 225 -1.58 -12.27 -3.27
N PRO A 226 -1.10 -13.25 -4.05
CA PRO A 226 0.30 -13.61 -4.13
C PRO A 226 1.06 -12.70 -5.10
N ARG A 227 2.27 -12.30 -4.74
CA ARG A 227 3.26 -11.69 -5.62
C ARG A 227 4.64 -12.24 -5.24
N LEU A 228 5.14 -13.20 -6.05
CA LEU A 228 6.41 -13.87 -5.83
C LEU A 228 7.55 -13.26 -6.68
N ALA A 229 7.36 -11.98 -7.01
CA ALA A 229 8.34 -11.12 -7.68
C ALA A 229 8.62 -9.88 -6.82
N PRO A 230 9.83 -9.29 -6.92
CA PRO A 230 10.19 -8.12 -6.13
C PRO A 230 9.26 -6.93 -6.34
N THR A 231 9.08 -6.15 -5.27
CA THR A 231 8.38 -4.87 -5.27
C THR A 231 8.93 -3.99 -4.14
N CYS A 232 8.48 -2.74 -4.04
CA CYS A 232 8.98 -1.84 -3.02
C CYS A 232 8.11 -1.88 -1.75
N GLU A 233 8.69 -1.47 -0.61
CA GLU A 233 7.98 -1.42 0.68
C GLU A 233 6.75 -0.51 0.63
N TRP A 234 6.80 0.63 -0.08
CA TRP A 234 5.68 1.57 -0.22
C TRP A 234 4.50 1.04 -1.04
N ASP A 235 4.73 0.05 -1.93
CA ASP A 235 3.67 -0.64 -2.68
C ASP A 235 2.81 -1.52 -1.77
N ILE A 236 3.39 -1.98 -0.64
CA ILE A 236 2.81 -3.03 0.20
C ILE A 236 2.33 -2.50 1.55
N ALA A 237 3.04 -1.56 2.17
CA ALA A 237 2.86 -1.21 3.58
C ALA A 237 1.43 -0.79 3.92
N ALA A 238 0.78 0.03 3.09
CA ALA A 238 -0.61 0.43 3.30
C ALA A 238 -1.56 -0.76 3.23
N GLY A 239 -1.42 -1.59 2.18
CA GLY A 239 -2.19 -2.83 2.01
C GLY A 239 -1.97 -3.81 3.15
N HIS A 240 -0.73 -3.92 3.66
CA HIS A 240 -0.40 -4.78 4.80
C HIS A 240 -1.19 -4.39 6.05
N ALA A 241 -1.20 -3.10 6.40
CA ALA A 241 -1.96 -2.63 7.56
C ALA A 241 -3.46 -2.86 7.39
N ILE A 242 -4.02 -2.57 6.20
CA ILE A 242 -5.45 -2.71 5.90
C ILE A 242 -5.89 -4.18 5.97
N VAL A 243 -5.17 -5.08 5.29
CA VAL A 243 -5.50 -6.52 5.28
C VAL A 243 -5.39 -7.11 6.69
N THR A 244 -4.35 -6.74 7.45
CA THR A 244 -4.17 -7.17 8.84
C THR A 244 -5.29 -6.64 9.73
N ALA A 245 -5.67 -5.38 9.59
CA ALA A 245 -6.77 -4.77 10.33
C ALA A 245 -8.13 -5.40 9.98
N ALA A 246 -8.31 -5.87 8.75
CA ALA A 246 -9.51 -6.57 8.29
C ALA A 246 -9.59 -8.04 8.75
N GLY A 247 -8.56 -8.55 9.44
CA GLY A 247 -8.51 -9.93 9.96
C GLY A 247 -7.73 -10.92 9.11
N GLY A 248 -7.08 -10.48 8.04
CA GLY A 248 -6.17 -11.26 7.21
C GLY A 248 -4.73 -11.28 7.72
N LYS A 249 -3.82 -11.76 6.90
CA LYS A 249 -2.39 -11.83 7.20
C LYS A 249 -1.56 -11.60 5.93
N ILE A 250 -0.38 -11.00 6.07
CA ILE A 250 0.60 -10.93 4.98
C ILE A 250 1.91 -11.55 5.44
N THR A 251 2.49 -12.41 4.60
CA THR A 251 3.73 -13.14 4.86
C THR A 251 4.60 -13.16 3.59
N ASP A 252 5.85 -13.54 3.74
CA ASP A 252 6.62 -14.06 2.60
C ASP A 252 6.10 -15.45 2.17
N ALA A 253 6.72 -16.03 1.15
CA ALA A 253 6.34 -17.37 0.65
C ALA A 253 6.65 -18.51 1.63
N GLN A 254 7.46 -18.28 2.66
CA GLN A 254 7.81 -19.22 3.71
C GLN A 254 6.95 -19.04 4.98
N GLY A 255 5.96 -18.16 4.94
CA GLY A 255 5.06 -17.88 6.06
C GLY A 255 5.64 -16.94 7.11
N ALA A 256 6.84 -16.37 6.89
CA ALA A 256 7.46 -15.43 7.82
C ALA A 256 6.87 -14.02 7.68
N GLU A 257 6.94 -13.26 8.76
CA GLU A 257 6.46 -11.88 8.82
C GLU A 257 7.37 -10.94 8.03
N LEU A 258 6.78 -10.05 7.23
CA LEU A 258 7.53 -8.98 6.56
C LEU A 258 7.94 -7.90 7.55
N ARG A 259 9.13 -7.34 7.33
CA ARG A 259 9.68 -6.21 8.10
C ARG A 259 10.00 -5.06 7.17
N PHE A 260 9.67 -3.86 7.62
CA PHE A 260 9.77 -2.61 6.86
C PHE A 260 10.81 -1.68 7.48
N GLY A 261 11.51 -0.91 6.64
CA GLY A 261 12.54 0.01 7.06
C GLY A 261 13.83 -0.64 7.56
N ALA A 262 13.95 -1.96 7.47
CA ALA A 262 15.06 -2.73 8.06
C ALA A 262 16.39 -2.62 7.29
N GLY A 263 16.46 -1.80 6.24
CA GLY A 263 17.71 -1.53 5.55
C GLY A 263 17.99 -2.47 4.39
N THR A 264 17.00 -3.05 3.76
CA THR A 264 17.18 -3.57 2.41
C THR A 264 17.58 -2.41 1.51
N LYS A 265 18.63 -2.60 0.70
CA LYS A 265 19.00 -1.61 -0.30
C LYS A 265 17.77 -1.33 -1.16
N ASP A 266 17.43 -0.07 -1.34
CA ASP A 266 16.33 0.38 -2.19
C ASP A 266 14.91 -0.04 -1.74
N PHE A 267 14.69 -0.35 -0.44
CA PHE A 267 13.37 -0.70 0.12
C PHE A 267 12.67 -1.87 -0.59
N ILE A 268 13.42 -2.87 -1.07
CA ILE A 268 12.88 -4.01 -1.81
C ILE A 268 12.32 -5.07 -0.88
N VAL A 269 11.09 -5.49 -1.15
CA VAL A 269 10.48 -6.72 -0.64
C VAL A 269 10.54 -7.77 -1.74
N PRO A 270 11.24 -8.90 -1.52
CA PRO A 270 11.47 -9.87 -2.58
C PRO A 270 10.19 -10.58 -3.04
N GLU A 271 9.26 -10.83 -2.13
CA GLU A 271 7.99 -11.51 -2.41
C GLU A 271 7.01 -11.36 -1.24
N PHE A 272 5.72 -11.55 -1.49
CA PHE A 272 4.70 -11.62 -0.43
C PHE A 272 3.45 -12.39 -0.87
N ILE A 273 2.66 -12.80 0.12
CA ILE A 273 1.31 -13.33 -0.06
C ILE A 273 0.38 -12.66 0.94
N ALA A 274 -0.65 -11.99 0.44
CA ALA A 274 -1.74 -11.48 1.27
C ALA A 274 -2.85 -12.54 1.34
N TRP A 275 -3.18 -12.96 2.55
CA TRP A 275 -4.13 -14.02 2.87
C TRP A 275 -5.41 -13.41 3.44
N GLY A 276 -6.56 -13.72 2.86
CA GLY A 276 -7.84 -13.38 3.48
C GLY A 276 -8.10 -14.22 4.73
N ASP A 277 -7.76 -15.53 4.70
CA ASP A 277 -7.80 -16.38 5.88
C ASP A 277 -6.39 -16.55 6.47
N PRO A 278 -6.11 -16.02 7.67
CA PRO A 278 -4.79 -16.16 8.30
C PRO A 278 -4.41 -17.60 8.66
N ALA A 279 -5.37 -18.52 8.75
CA ALA A 279 -5.08 -19.94 9.02
C ALA A 279 -4.33 -20.61 7.86
N GLU A 280 -4.50 -20.11 6.63
CA GLU A 280 -3.79 -20.63 5.45
C GLU A 280 -2.35 -20.19 5.40
N ALA A 281 -2.03 -19.00 5.92
CA ALA A 281 -0.64 -18.57 6.06
C ALA A 281 0.21 -19.49 6.95
N ALA A 282 -0.41 -20.26 7.82
CA ALA A 282 0.28 -21.23 8.70
C ALA A 282 0.45 -22.61 8.03
N ARG A 283 -0.16 -22.82 6.86
CA ARG A 283 -0.12 -24.10 6.11
C ARG A 283 0.73 -24.01 4.83
N ALA A 284 1.12 -22.79 4.46
CA ALA A 284 1.98 -22.51 3.33
C ALA A 284 3.46 -22.65 3.72
#